data_23fc37b29f08aca0b673b2edcdfa643a
#
_entry.id   23fc37b29f08aca0b673b2edcdfa643a
#
_cell.length_a   1.000
_cell.length_b   1.000
_cell.length_c   1.000
_cell.angle_alpha   90.00
_cell.angle_beta   90.00
_cell.angle_gamma   90.00
#
_symmetry.space_group_name_H-M   'P 1'
#
loop_
_entity.id
_entity.type
_entity.pdbx_description
1 polymer ?
#
loop_
_entity_poly.entity_id
_entity_poly.type
_entity_poly.pdbx_seq_one_letter_code
_entity_poly.pdbx_strand_id
1 'polypeptide(L)'
;MYDCIVIGAGIAGAVAARKLAEEKGKRVLVMERRPHIGGNCYDEKDAHGILIHNYGPHIFHTGLEEVFAYLSRFTDWYLFGHEVVAKVGEQLIPVPFNLNTLHMVYGKEKADRLEQKLIETHGEGS
;
A
#
# COMPACT_ATOMS: atom_id res chain seq x y z
N MET A 1 1.90 -11.79 -35.17
CA MET A 1 1.61 -10.35 -35.07
C MET A 1 0.87 -10.15 -33.76
N TYR A 2 1.19 -9.13 -32.95
CA TYR A 2 0.48 -8.78 -31.72
C TYR A 2 -0.66 -7.82 -32.06
N ASP A 3 -1.74 -7.91 -31.30
CA ASP A 3 -2.92 -7.05 -31.48
C ASP A 3 -2.84 -5.79 -30.62
N CYS A 4 -2.11 -5.87 -29.47
CA CYS A 4 -1.90 -4.78 -28.54
C CYS A 4 -0.48 -4.80 -27.98
N ILE A 5 0.01 -3.62 -27.62
CA ILE A 5 1.26 -3.45 -26.88
C ILE A 5 0.92 -2.72 -25.57
N VAL A 6 1.37 -3.28 -24.45
CA VAL A 6 1.28 -2.65 -23.12
C VAL A 6 2.69 -2.26 -22.68
N ILE A 7 2.88 -1.00 -22.37
CA ILE A 7 4.17 -0.46 -21.92
C ILE A 7 4.14 -0.36 -20.38
N GLY A 8 5.05 -1.12 -19.77
CA GLY A 8 5.18 -1.25 -18.32
C GLY A 8 4.53 -2.53 -17.79
N ALA A 9 5.31 -3.31 -17.01
CA ALA A 9 4.88 -4.55 -16.37
C ALA A 9 4.63 -4.38 -14.86
N GLY A 10 4.25 -3.19 -14.41
CA GLY A 10 3.69 -2.97 -13.08
C GLY A 10 2.26 -3.54 -12.98
N ILE A 11 1.63 -3.45 -11.81
CA ILE A 11 0.29 -4.02 -11.57
C ILE A 11 -0.73 -3.54 -12.61
N ALA A 12 -0.78 -2.25 -12.91
CA ALA A 12 -1.72 -1.71 -13.89
C ALA A 12 -1.53 -2.32 -15.29
N GLY A 13 -0.28 -2.40 -15.77
CA GLY A 13 0.03 -3.00 -17.06
C GLY A 13 -0.25 -4.49 -17.10
N ALA A 14 0.08 -5.22 -16.04
CA ALA A 14 -0.20 -6.65 -15.91
C ALA A 14 -1.71 -6.93 -15.96
N VAL A 15 -2.52 -6.18 -15.21
CA VAL A 15 -3.98 -6.31 -15.20
C VAL A 15 -4.56 -5.97 -16.58
N ALA A 16 -4.11 -4.87 -17.21
CA ALA A 16 -4.58 -4.48 -18.54
C ALA A 16 -4.27 -5.56 -19.59
N ALA A 17 -3.03 -6.06 -19.59
CA ALA A 17 -2.61 -7.11 -20.51
C ALA A 17 -3.41 -8.40 -20.31
N ARG A 18 -3.62 -8.80 -19.05
CA ARG A 18 -4.39 -9.98 -18.69
C ARG A 18 -5.85 -9.88 -19.14
N LYS A 19 -6.51 -8.77 -18.87
CA LYS A 19 -7.91 -8.54 -19.28
C LYS A 19 -8.07 -8.49 -20.80
N LEU A 20 -7.13 -7.85 -21.51
CA LEU A 20 -7.14 -7.87 -22.98
C LEU A 20 -6.99 -9.28 -23.55
N ALA A 21 -6.16 -10.11 -22.94
CA ALA A 21 -5.97 -11.49 -23.37
C ALA A 21 -7.18 -12.37 -23.01
N GLU A 22 -7.62 -12.37 -21.74
CA GLU A 22 -8.70 -13.24 -21.25
C GLU A 22 -10.07 -12.85 -21.78
N GLU A 23 -10.43 -11.56 -21.72
CA GLU A 23 -11.80 -11.10 -22.00
C GLU A 23 -12.00 -10.72 -23.47
N LYS A 24 -10.92 -10.34 -24.17
CA LYS A 24 -10.98 -9.87 -25.56
C LYS A 24 -10.25 -10.76 -26.54
N GLY A 25 -9.65 -11.86 -26.10
CA GLY A 25 -8.90 -12.79 -26.94
C GLY A 25 -7.73 -12.16 -27.69
N LYS A 26 -7.15 -11.06 -27.17
CA LYS A 26 -6.08 -10.33 -27.84
C LYS A 26 -4.71 -10.94 -27.57
N ARG A 27 -3.86 -10.93 -28.58
CA ARG A 27 -2.43 -11.26 -28.40
C ARG A 27 -1.71 -9.99 -27.95
N VAL A 28 -1.26 -9.98 -26.71
CA VAL A 28 -0.69 -8.79 -26.06
C VAL A 28 0.82 -8.96 -25.90
N LEU A 29 1.58 -7.96 -26.35
CA LEU A 29 3.00 -7.82 -26.03
C LEU A 29 3.13 -6.86 -24.84
N VAL A 30 3.78 -7.29 -23.77
CA VAL A 30 4.14 -6.42 -22.65
C VAL A 30 5.61 -6.06 -22.78
N MET A 31 5.92 -4.78 -22.74
CA MET A 31 7.28 -4.26 -22.78
C MET A 31 7.61 -3.58 -21.45
N GLU A 32 8.70 -4.01 -20.81
CA GLU A 32 9.17 -3.44 -19.54
C GLU A 32 10.60 -2.93 -19.72
N ARG A 33 10.90 -1.78 -19.15
CA ARG A 33 12.22 -1.15 -19.19
C ARG A 33 13.16 -1.72 -18.12
N ARG A 34 12.61 -2.07 -16.96
CA ARG A 34 13.37 -2.62 -15.83
C ARG A 34 13.72 -4.08 -16.09
N PRO A 35 14.76 -4.62 -15.47
CA PRO A 35 15.13 -6.04 -15.60
C PRO A 35 14.18 -6.99 -14.84
N HIS A 36 13.10 -6.48 -14.27
CA HIS A 36 12.10 -7.22 -13.50
C HIS A 36 10.68 -6.74 -13.83
N ILE A 37 9.70 -7.58 -13.57
CA ILE A 37 8.26 -7.24 -13.59
C ILE A 37 7.81 -6.76 -12.19
N GLY A 38 6.53 -6.36 -12.05
CA GLY A 38 5.95 -5.92 -10.77
C GLY A 38 6.01 -4.40 -10.56
N GLY A 39 6.84 -3.69 -11.33
CA GLY A 39 6.95 -2.23 -11.20
C GLY A 39 7.50 -1.84 -9.82
N ASN A 40 6.82 -0.92 -9.13
CA ASN A 40 7.22 -0.51 -7.77
C ASN A 40 6.82 -1.52 -6.69
N CYS A 41 5.98 -2.51 -7.01
CA CYS A 41 5.63 -3.61 -6.08
C CYS A 41 6.63 -4.77 -6.16
N TYR A 42 7.76 -4.58 -6.84
CA TYR A 42 8.80 -5.59 -6.91
C TYR A 42 9.60 -5.65 -5.61
N ASP A 43 9.65 -6.85 -5.08
CA ASP A 43 10.45 -7.20 -3.91
C ASP A 43 11.41 -8.33 -4.27
N GLU A 44 12.55 -8.37 -3.60
CA GLU A 44 13.51 -9.45 -3.75
C GLU A 44 14.13 -9.85 -2.42
N LYS A 45 14.77 -11.00 -2.39
CA LYS A 45 15.54 -11.42 -1.23
C LYS A 45 16.99 -10.96 -1.38
N ASP A 46 17.54 -10.40 -0.31
CA ASP A 46 18.95 -10.05 -0.24
C ASP A 46 19.85 -11.30 -0.14
N ALA A 47 21.16 -11.10 -0.03
CA ALA A 47 22.15 -12.17 0.07
C ALA A 47 21.96 -13.06 1.33
N HIS A 48 21.21 -12.60 2.31
CA HIS A 48 20.90 -13.33 3.55
C HIS A 48 19.53 -13.99 3.52
N GLY A 49 18.78 -13.85 2.42
CA GLY A 49 17.44 -14.41 2.25
C GLY A 49 16.32 -13.55 2.87
N ILE A 50 16.63 -12.33 3.29
CA ILE A 50 15.67 -11.37 3.85
C ILE A 50 14.94 -10.67 2.71
N LEU A 51 13.61 -10.65 2.75
CA LEU A 51 12.80 -9.92 1.79
C LEU A 51 12.97 -8.42 1.98
N ILE A 52 13.38 -7.74 0.91
CA ILE A 52 13.57 -6.30 0.89
C ILE A 52 12.62 -5.62 -0.10
N HIS A 53 12.12 -4.46 0.29
CA HIS A 53 11.25 -3.62 -0.54
C HIS A 53 12.08 -2.59 -1.30
N ASN A 54 12.43 -2.87 -2.56
CA ASN A 54 13.32 -2.01 -3.36
C ASN A 54 12.78 -0.60 -3.61
N TYR A 55 11.46 -0.44 -3.60
CA TYR A 55 10.76 0.82 -3.91
C TYR A 55 9.88 1.31 -2.75
N GLY A 56 10.16 0.83 -1.54
CA GLY A 56 9.35 1.07 -0.35
C GLY A 56 8.24 0.04 -0.15
N PRO A 57 7.67 -0.04 1.05
CA PRO A 57 6.63 -1.02 1.37
C PRO A 57 5.36 -0.73 0.56
N HIS A 58 4.81 -1.78 -0.06
CA HIS A 58 3.58 -1.72 -0.81
C HIS A 58 2.56 -2.65 -0.16
N ILE A 59 1.65 -2.06 0.62
CA ILE A 59 0.61 -2.80 1.34
C ILE A 59 -0.68 -2.64 0.55
N PHE A 60 -1.27 -3.78 0.16
CA PHE A 60 -2.55 -3.78 -0.51
C PHE A 60 -3.67 -3.54 0.50
N HIS A 61 -4.53 -2.58 0.19
CA HIS A 61 -5.79 -2.36 0.89
C HIS A 61 -6.86 -1.92 -0.11
N THR A 62 -8.10 -2.32 0.10
CA THR A 62 -9.23 -1.92 -0.72
C THR A 62 -10.53 -2.08 0.04
N GLY A 63 -11.50 -1.20 -0.23
CA GLY A 63 -12.90 -1.36 0.16
C GLY A 63 -13.76 -2.00 -0.92
N LEU A 64 -13.16 -2.38 -2.08
CA LEU A 64 -13.88 -2.95 -3.21
C LEU A 64 -13.70 -4.47 -3.24
N GLU A 65 -14.75 -5.21 -2.94
CA GLU A 65 -14.74 -6.67 -2.92
C GLU A 65 -14.35 -7.27 -4.28
N GLU A 66 -14.79 -6.69 -5.38
CA GLU A 66 -14.45 -7.13 -6.74
C GLU A 66 -12.95 -7.06 -7.04
N VAL A 67 -12.26 -6.02 -6.52
CA VAL A 67 -10.81 -5.85 -6.68
C VAL A 67 -10.06 -6.89 -5.85
N PHE A 68 -10.50 -7.11 -4.61
CA PHE A 68 -9.94 -8.14 -3.75
C PHE A 68 -10.10 -9.53 -4.37
N ALA A 69 -11.32 -9.88 -4.80
CA ALA A 69 -11.61 -11.16 -5.43
C ALA A 69 -10.81 -11.38 -6.72
N TYR A 70 -10.66 -10.33 -7.55
CA TYR A 70 -9.87 -10.43 -8.77
C TYR A 70 -8.39 -10.71 -8.48
N LEU A 71 -7.77 -9.98 -7.55
CA LEU A 71 -6.36 -10.15 -7.22
C LEU A 71 -6.09 -11.46 -6.46
N SER A 72 -7.03 -11.94 -5.65
CA SER A 72 -6.95 -13.23 -4.96
C SER A 72 -6.84 -14.45 -5.89
N ARG A 73 -7.08 -14.26 -7.19
CA ARG A 73 -6.81 -15.30 -8.21
C ARG A 73 -5.33 -15.55 -8.45
N PHE A 74 -4.46 -14.64 -8.04
CA PHE A 74 -3.04 -14.60 -8.40
C PHE A 74 -2.10 -14.66 -7.20
N THR A 75 -2.62 -14.52 -5.98
CA THR A 75 -1.80 -14.49 -4.76
C THR A 75 -2.57 -15.00 -3.56
N ASP A 76 -1.82 -15.52 -2.59
CA ASP A 76 -2.31 -15.72 -1.24
C ASP A 76 -2.03 -14.46 -0.40
N TRP A 77 -2.99 -14.08 0.44
CA TRP A 77 -2.88 -12.88 1.25
C TRP A 77 -2.27 -13.17 2.62
N TYR A 78 -1.33 -12.34 3.01
CA TYR A 78 -0.82 -12.30 4.37
C TYR A 78 -1.37 -11.06 5.08
N LEU A 79 -2.07 -11.27 6.19
CA LEU A 79 -2.57 -10.16 7.00
C LEU A 79 -1.40 -9.47 7.70
N PHE A 80 -1.19 -8.20 7.38
CA PHE A 80 -0.11 -7.40 7.92
C PHE A 80 -0.65 -6.16 8.64
N GLY A 81 -0.42 -6.07 9.95
CA GLY A 81 -0.67 -4.86 10.74
C GLY A 81 0.47 -3.87 10.55
N HIS A 82 0.23 -2.82 9.79
CA HIS A 82 1.23 -1.81 9.50
C HIS A 82 1.25 -0.74 10.58
N GLU A 83 2.34 -0.64 11.32
CA GLU A 83 2.56 0.39 12.33
C GLU A 83 3.75 1.25 11.91
N VAL A 84 3.50 2.55 11.76
CA VAL A 84 4.54 3.53 11.46
C VAL A 84 4.77 4.39 12.68
N VAL A 85 6.03 4.59 13.03
CA VAL A 85 6.43 5.49 14.10
C VAL A 85 7.49 6.48 13.61
N ALA A 86 7.42 7.70 14.09
CA ALA A 86 8.46 8.71 13.91
C ALA A 86 9.27 8.86 15.20
N LYS A 87 10.60 8.91 15.08
CA LYS A 87 11.45 9.26 16.23
C LYS A 87 11.52 10.77 16.36
N VAL A 88 11.04 11.30 17.47
CA VAL A 88 11.08 12.72 17.83
C VAL A 88 11.81 12.86 19.17
N GLY A 89 13.05 13.36 19.14
CA GLY A 89 13.93 13.29 20.32
C GLY A 89 14.19 11.82 20.71
N GLU A 90 13.86 11.46 21.94
CA GLU A 90 13.98 10.08 22.45
C GLU A 90 12.65 9.28 22.40
N GLN A 91 11.59 9.88 21.88
CA GLN A 91 10.27 9.23 21.82
C GLN A 91 9.96 8.67 20.44
N LEU A 92 9.29 7.51 20.40
CA LEU A 92 8.68 6.94 19.20
C LEU A 92 7.20 7.33 19.18
N ILE A 93 6.79 8.07 18.19
CA ILE A 93 5.47 8.66 18.06
C ILE A 93 4.71 8.00 16.91
N PRO A 94 3.48 7.51 17.11
CA PRO A 94 2.67 6.93 16.03
C PRO A 94 2.43 7.90 14.87
N VAL A 95 2.49 7.37 13.63
CA VAL A 95 2.22 8.08 12.38
C VAL A 95 1.19 7.26 11.59
N PRO A 96 0.17 7.87 11.02
CA PRO A 96 -0.20 9.29 11.05
C PRO A 96 -0.57 9.79 12.45
N PHE A 97 -0.58 11.13 12.62
CA PHE A 97 -0.97 11.76 13.88
C PHE A 97 -2.37 11.31 14.30
N ASN A 98 -2.50 10.88 15.54
CA ASN A 98 -3.76 10.38 16.11
C ASN A 98 -3.87 10.79 17.61
N LEU A 99 -4.92 10.36 18.30
CA LEU A 99 -5.12 10.71 19.72
C LEU A 99 -3.97 10.23 20.61
N ASN A 100 -3.40 9.05 20.36
CA ASN A 100 -2.23 8.58 21.11
C ASN A 100 -1.03 9.52 20.90
N THR A 101 -0.81 9.97 19.65
CA THR A 101 0.23 10.96 19.33
C THR A 101 -0.01 12.25 20.09
N LEU A 102 -1.27 12.71 20.16
CA LEU A 102 -1.66 13.92 20.88
C LEU A 102 -1.26 13.84 22.36
N HIS A 103 -1.61 12.73 23.03
CA HIS A 103 -1.29 12.52 24.45
C HIS A 103 0.22 12.37 24.71
N MET A 104 0.93 11.70 23.80
CA MET A 104 2.39 11.53 23.92
C MET A 104 3.15 12.85 23.77
N VAL A 105 2.71 13.71 22.85
CA VAL A 105 3.42 14.95 22.51
C VAL A 105 3.12 16.09 23.49
N TYR A 106 1.85 16.25 23.88
CA TYR A 106 1.41 17.43 24.64
C TYR A 106 1.22 17.19 26.13
N GLY A 107 1.30 15.95 26.60
CA GLY A 107 0.97 15.58 27.97
C GLY A 107 -0.53 15.63 28.24
N LYS A 108 -0.95 15.00 29.38
CA LYS A 108 -2.35 14.69 29.64
C LYS A 108 -3.28 15.90 29.58
N GLU A 109 -3.02 16.93 30.38
CA GLU A 109 -3.94 18.07 30.52
C GLU A 109 -4.22 18.80 29.20
N LYS A 110 -3.14 19.06 28.42
CA LYS A 110 -3.26 19.75 27.14
C LYS A 110 -3.89 18.84 26.08
N ALA A 111 -3.57 17.55 26.10
CA ALA A 111 -4.14 16.57 25.19
C ALA A 111 -5.65 16.42 25.42
N ASP A 112 -6.10 16.22 26.65
CA ASP A 112 -7.52 16.11 27.00
C ASP A 112 -8.32 17.33 26.51
N ARG A 113 -7.78 18.53 26.69
CA ARG A 113 -8.42 19.76 26.21
C ARG A 113 -8.49 19.84 24.67
N LEU A 114 -7.45 19.39 23.97
CA LEU A 114 -7.43 19.38 22.50
C LEU A 114 -8.35 18.32 21.93
N GLU A 115 -8.39 17.15 22.55
CA GLU A 115 -9.31 16.07 22.19
C GLU A 115 -10.77 16.52 22.36
N GLN A 116 -11.12 17.12 23.51
CA GLN A 116 -12.45 17.67 23.73
C GLN A 116 -12.84 18.69 22.65
N LYS A 117 -11.92 19.59 22.29
CA LYS A 117 -12.14 20.56 21.21
C LYS A 117 -12.35 19.91 19.85
N LEU A 118 -11.63 18.82 19.53
CA LEU A 118 -11.83 18.07 18.28
C LEU A 118 -13.23 17.44 18.25
N ILE A 119 -13.66 16.80 19.35
CA ILE A 119 -14.99 16.20 19.47
C ILE A 119 -16.09 17.26 19.31
N GLU A 120 -15.97 18.40 19.98
CA GLU A 120 -16.93 19.51 19.85
C GLU A 120 -17.02 20.08 18.43
N THR A 121 -15.91 20.05 17.69
CA THR A 121 -15.84 20.64 16.34
C THR A 121 -16.27 19.67 15.24
N HIS A 122 -15.96 18.39 15.37
CA HIS A 122 -16.08 17.39 14.30
C HIS A 122 -16.97 16.19 14.66
N GLY A 123 -17.40 16.07 15.93
CA GLY A 123 -18.16 14.92 16.42
C GLY A 123 -17.28 13.74 16.84
N GLU A 124 -17.87 12.78 17.54
CA GLU A 124 -17.19 11.53 17.88
C GLU A 124 -16.99 10.65 16.65
N GLY A 125 -15.78 10.12 16.46
CA GLY A 125 -15.48 9.14 15.41
C GLY A 125 -15.18 9.70 14.02
N SER A 126 -14.78 10.97 13.93
CA SER A 126 -14.28 11.57 12.70
C SER A 126 -12.77 11.33 12.50
#